data_8d02a733581ff08df5b0f7cb22fc79dd
#
_entry.id   8d02a733581ff08df5b0f7cb22fc79dd
#
_cell.length_a   1.000
_cell.length_b   1.000
_cell.length_c   1.000
_cell.angle_alpha   90.00
_cell.angle_beta   90.00
_cell.angle_gamma   90.00
#
_symmetry.space_group_name_H-M   'P 1'
#
loop_
_entity.id
_entity.type
_entity.pdbx_description
1 polymer ?
#
loop_
_entity_poly.entity_id
_entity_poly.type
_entity_poly.pdbx_seq_one_letter_code
_entity_poly.pdbx_strand_id
1 'polypeptide(L)'
;MSIHSPRAQRAALMLALCVTHMPTGQSHAQAEDTSAIEEIVVTSRYRAEKLSDVPDSITPFTAEEIERYRIERINRVASLTPNLRFSDDQEVGVSTLVIRGIRQNRGTGQPPVSFRIDGVSATNNLLTTQELFDIESVDVLRGPQGALYGRNAIGGAVLVSTRSPTAEPEYGLRVAAAQGQDFTMAGSASGPVGSSDTLYRASFRVQDREGQLQNAYLDNQYVDYKESAAIRGRLLFKPSNRLTVDLRGQYLDQDGGSGYFMPGSEGFLPLPPPAAPILFGNPTYEIQSNRIGRSFVKSWETSAKIDYDLGWGTLTSITSLTDVDSGNDQDLDQTLFEAINIIVIDKSETLAQELRLSSNEDKRLHWVGGISYFTQDRFRSLATTFLGTPVPPAAQDLELEDIAAFGSVSYDVNEDLELTLAFRYDEETPKDTTQGRSETFTELQPKASVAYRFREGLLGYVTVGKGFRAGGFNNLAPGSNFQPGFDQESLVSYEAGLKGTGYDGRLRAGLSLFFIDYDDQQYFLFDQTGTQANINVRKSEITGGELEITARPVDALRLDVGIGFTNSEIKEYAAVP
;
A
#
# COMPACT_ATOMS: atom_id res chain seq x y z
N MET A 1 41.83 7.28 -16.98
CA MET A 1 41.68 5.90 -17.44
C MET A 1 40.21 5.57 -17.24
N SER A 2 39.44 5.61 -18.32
CA SER A 2 37.95 5.60 -18.26
C SER A 2 37.45 4.18 -17.89
N ILE A 3 36.87 4.07 -16.71
CA ILE A 3 36.15 2.87 -16.31
C ILE A 3 34.75 2.99 -16.93
N HIS A 4 34.51 2.26 -18.02
CA HIS A 4 33.20 2.07 -18.58
C HIS A 4 32.36 1.26 -17.58
N SER A 5 31.41 1.91 -16.91
CA SER A 5 30.48 1.21 -16.05
C SER A 5 29.55 0.33 -16.90
N PRO A 6 29.24 -0.89 -16.49
CA PRO A 6 28.31 -1.77 -17.21
C PRO A 6 26.87 -1.22 -17.25
N ARG A 7 26.61 -0.11 -16.57
CA ARG A 7 25.33 0.61 -16.49
C ARG A 7 24.89 1.24 -17.81
N ALA A 8 25.82 1.88 -18.55
CA ALA A 8 25.52 2.54 -19.82
C ALA A 8 25.13 1.57 -20.96
N GLN A 9 25.57 0.32 -20.92
CA GLN A 9 25.27 -0.66 -21.97
C GLN A 9 23.87 -1.28 -21.85
N ARG A 10 23.27 -1.33 -20.66
CA ARG A 10 21.90 -1.86 -20.48
C ARG A 10 20.83 -0.87 -20.95
N ALA A 11 21.02 0.42 -20.74
CA ALA A 11 20.10 1.47 -21.23
C ALA A 11 20.09 1.58 -22.77
N ALA A 12 21.25 1.37 -23.44
CA ALA A 12 21.36 1.46 -24.90
C ALA A 12 20.74 0.25 -25.63
N LEU A 13 20.65 -0.91 -25.00
CA LEU A 13 20.11 -2.12 -25.64
C LEU A 13 18.57 -2.12 -25.67
N MET A 14 17.89 -1.39 -24.77
CA MET A 14 16.43 -1.27 -24.77
C MET A 14 15.88 -0.21 -25.74
N LEU A 15 16.72 0.73 -26.18
CA LEU A 15 16.29 1.80 -27.11
C LEU A 15 16.16 1.32 -28.57
N ALA A 16 16.74 0.17 -28.92
CA ALA A 16 16.84 -0.28 -30.31
C ALA A 16 15.60 -1.05 -30.85
N LEU A 17 14.61 -1.36 -30.01
CA LEU A 17 13.50 -2.24 -30.40
C LEU A 17 12.15 -1.54 -30.73
N CYS A 18 12.04 -0.22 -30.61
CA CYS A 18 10.74 0.48 -30.69
C CYS A 18 10.56 1.49 -31.82
N VAL A 19 11.35 1.47 -32.90
CA VAL A 19 11.14 2.42 -34.00
C VAL A 19 10.78 1.71 -35.29
N THR A 20 9.51 1.30 -35.44
CA THR A 20 8.91 1.10 -36.78
C THR A 20 7.41 1.38 -36.71
N HIS A 21 6.99 2.41 -37.45
CA HIS A 21 5.62 2.78 -37.82
C HIS A 21 4.72 3.36 -36.71
N MET A 22 4.78 4.68 -36.53
CA MET A 22 3.68 5.44 -35.90
C MET A 22 2.72 5.96 -37.01
N PRO A 23 1.45 5.60 -36.97
CA PRO A 23 0.44 6.32 -37.76
C PRO A 23 0.13 7.66 -37.07
N THR A 24 0.18 8.77 -37.81
CA THR A 24 -0.23 10.08 -37.34
C THR A 24 -1.76 10.18 -37.33
N GLY A 25 -2.38 9.80 -36.21
CA GLY A 25 -3.78 10.06 -35.93
C GLY A 25 -3.95 11.44 -35.29
N GLN A 26 -4.68 12.34 -35.94
CA GLN A 26 -5.13 13.59 -35.34
C GLN A 26 -6.28 13.28 -34.37
N SER A 27 -6.01 13.39 -33.07
CA SER A 27 -7.05 13.37 -32.04
C SER A 27 -7.81 14.71 -32.09
N HIS A 28 -9.08 14.67 -32.48
CA HIS A 28 -10.01 15.77 -32.25
C HIS A 28 -10.53 15.61 -30.81
N ALA A 29 -9.98 16.36 -29.89
CA ALA A 29 -10.59 16.52 -28.57
C ALA A 29 -11.91 17.28 -28.76
N GLN A 30 -13.04 16.62 -28.54
CA GLN A 30 -14.30 17.28 -28.25
C GLN A 30 -14.14 18.03 -26.94
N ALA A 31 -14.40 19.33 -26.94
CA ALA A 31 -14.47 20.12 -25.72
C ALA A 31 -15.72 19.67 -24.94
N GLU A 32 -15.53 18.77 -24.00
CA GLU A 32 -16.53 18.50 -22.95
C GLU A 32 -16.69 19.76 -22.09
N ASP A 33 -17.90 19.98 -21.59
CA ASP A 33 -18.23 21.10 -20.68
C ASP A 33 -17.43 20.94 -19.38
N THR A 34 -16.23 21.54 -19.32
CA THR A 34 -15.24 21.39 -18.24
C THR A 34 -15.61 22.15 -16.96
N SER A 35 -16.84 22.64 -16.84
CA SER A 35 -17.28 23.50 -15.74
C SER A 35 -17.55 22.74 -14.43
N ALA A 36 -18.07 21.52 -14.50
CA ALA A 36 -18.35 20.67 -13.35
C ALA A 36 -17.13 19.81 -12.94
N ILE A 37 -17.06 19.45 -11.67
CA ILE A 37 -16.15 18.41 -11.18
C ILE A 37 -16.73 17.07 -11.62
N GLU A 38 -15.88 16.24 -12.26
CA GLU A 38 -16.29 14.91 -12.73
C GLU A 38 -16.90 14.08 -11.58
N GLU A 39 -18.00 13.39 -11.87
CA GLU A 39 -18.61 12.48 -10.92
C GLU A 39 -17.71 11.24 -10.74
N ILE A 40 -17.23 11.03 -9.52
CA ILE A 40 -16.33 9.92 -9.23
C ILE A 40 -17.14 8.68 -8.86
N VAL A 41 -16.87 7.59 -9.56
CA VAL A 41 -17.39 6.26 -9.24
C VAL A 41 -16.29 5.45 -8.56
N VAL A 42 -16.60 4.85 -7.43
CA VAL A 42 -15.71 3.97 -6.65
C VAL A 42 -16.27 2.55 -6.61
N THR A 43 -15.40 1.57 -6.39
CA THR A 43 -15.79 0.15 -6.32
C THR A 43 -15.50 -0.45 -4.94
N SER A 44 -15.45 0.39 -3.92
CA SER A 44 -15.04 0.05 -2.56
C SER A 44 -15.94 -0.95 -1.82
N ARG A 45 -17.15 -1.18 -2.29
CA ARG A 45 -18.08 -2.18 -1.73
C ARG A 45 -18.35 -3.33 -2.72
N TYR A 46 -17.40 -3.60 -3.64
CA TYR A 46 -17.52 -4.59 -4.73
C TYR A 46 -18.66 -4.32 -5.71
N ARG A 47 -19.15 -3.07 -5.77
CA ARG A 47 -20.10 -2.55 -6.75
C ARG A 47 -19.69 -1.13 -7.17
N ALA A 48 -20.08 -0.72 -8.38
CA ALA A 48 -19.84 0.62 -8.86
C ALA A 48 -20.83 1.61 -8.23
N GLU A 49 -20.33 2.60 -7.46
CA GLU A 49 -21.14 3.56 -6.74
C GLU A 49 -20.56 4.96 -6.85
N LYS A 50 -21.43 5.98 -6.85
CA LYS A 50 -20.99 7.35 -6.73
C LYS A 50 -20.32 7.57 -5.38
N LEU A 51 -19.18 8.22 -5.36
CA LEU A 51 -18.48 8.56 -4.12
C LEU A 51 -19.38 9.28 -3.09
N SER A 52 -20.29 10.13 -3.58
CA SER A 52 -21.25 10.85 -2.76
C SER A 52 -22.23 9.96 -2.00
N ASP A 53 -22.45 8.73 -2.47
CA ASP A 53 -23.44 7.81 -1.95
C ASP A 53 -22.86 6.74 -1.02
N VAL A 54 -21.52 6.62 -0.96
CA VAL A 54 -20.84 5.61 -0.13
C VAL A 54 -20.67 6.11 1.31
N PRO A 55 -21.18 5.40 2.35
CA PRO A 55 -21.10 5.80 3.76
C PRO A 55 -19.75 5.44 4.41
N ASP A 56 -18.65 5.76 3.75
CA ASP A 56 -17.28 5.55 4.20
C ASP A 56 -16.41 6.77 3.89
N SER A 57 -15.38 7.01 4.70
CA SER A 57 -14.39 8.05 4.42
C SER A 57 -13.43 7.56 3.34
N ILE A 58 -13.55 8.07 2.11
CA ILE A 58 -12.79 7.66 0.93
C ILE A 58 -12.18 8.87 0.26
N THR A 59 -10.86 8.81 -0.03
CA THR A 59 -10.19 9.74 -0.95
C THR A 59 -9.86 9.00 -2.24
N PRO A 60 -10.60 9.24 -3.32
CA PRO A 60 -10.31 8.67 -4.63
C PRO A 60 -9.35 9.57 -5.42
N PHE A 61 -8.55 8.95 -6.26
CA PHE A 61 -7.74 9.61 -7.29
C PHE A 61 -8.08 8.99 -8.65
N THR A 62 -8.64 9.79 -9.55
CA THR A 62 -8.94 9.38 -10.93
C THR A 62 -7.67 9.36 -11.78
N ALA A 63 -7.73 8.76 -12.99
CA ALA A 63 -6.62 8.74 -13.94
C ALA A 63 -6.11 10.17 -14.25
N GLU A 64 -7.03 11.14 -14.39
CA GLU A 64 -6.68 12.55 -14.61
C GLU A 64 -5.92 13.15 -13.41
N GLU A 65 -6.39 12.87 -12.19
CA GLU A 65 -5.73 13.35 -10.96
C GLU A 65 -4.36 12.68 -10.73
N ILE A 66 -4.24 11.39 -11.07
CA ILE A 66 -2.98 10.66 -11.02
C ILE A 66 -1.93 11.31 -11.94
N GLU A 67 -2.33 11.67 -13.16
CA GLU A 67 -1.45 12.37 -14.10
C GLU A 67 -1.16 13.81 -13.66
N ARG A 68 -2.19 14.55 -13.25
CA ARG A 68 -2.08 15.95 -12.80
C ARG A 68 -1.15 16.11 -11.61
N TYR A 69 -1.30 15.26 -10.59
CA TYR A 69 -0.51 15.32 -9.36
C TYR A 69 0.79 14.50 -9.44
N ARG A 70 1.05 13.85 -10.59
CA ARG A 70 2.19 12.95 -10.80
C ARG A 70 2.28 11.91 -9.69
N ILE A 71 1.19 11.17 -9.50
CA ILE A 71 1.12 10.08 -8.53
C ILE A 71 1.84 8.86 -9.12
N GLU A 72 3.13 8.80 -8.90
CA GLU A 72 4.01 7.71 -9.36
C GLU A 72 4.39 6.76 -8.22
N ARG A 73 4.10 7.14 -6.97
CA ARG A 73 4.37 6.35 -5.76
C ARG A 73 3.33 6.64 -4.69
N ILE A 74 3.17 5.71 -3.75
CA ILE A 74 2.18 5.84 -2.67
C ILE A 74 2.45 7.01 -1.72
N ASN A 75 3.70 7.46 -1.58
CA ASN A 75 4.03 8.64 -0.80
C ASN A 75 3.33 9.90 -1.31
N ARG A 76 3.13 10.01 -2.64
CA ARG A 76 2.38 11.12 -3.23
C ARG A 76 0.90 11.04 -2.92
N VAL A 77 0.31 9.84 -2.94
CA VAL A 77 -1.07 9.60 -2.46
C VAL A 77 -1.20 10.05 -1.01
N ALA A 78 -0.26 9.64 -0.16
CA ALA A 78 -0.26 10.01 1.25
C ALA A 78 -0.16 11.52 1.47
N SER A 79 0.64 12.23 0.68
CA SER A 79 0.76 13.69 0.79
C SER A 79 -0.51 14.47 0.42
N LEU A 80 -1.44 13.83 -0.29
CA LEU A 80 -2.70 14.41 -0.77
C LEU A 80 -3.93 13.90 0.00
N THR A 81 -3.74 12.95 0.93
CA THR A 81 -4.83 12.32 1.69
C THR A 81 -4.77 12.70 3.17
N PRO A 82 -5.81 13.27 3.76
CA PRO A 82 -5.86 13.56 5.20
C PRO A 82 -5.67 12.31 6.05
N ASN A 83 -4.91 12.43 7.15
CA ASN A 83 -4.61 11.35 8.09
C ASN A 83 -3.97 10.09 7.48
N LEU A 84 -3.47 10.15 6.25
CA LEU A 84 -2.60 9.13 5.67
C LEU A 84 -1.16 9.63 5.72
N ARG A 85 -0.27 8.83 6.25
CA ARG A 85 1.16 9.06 6.27
C ARG A 85 1.90 7.90 5.63
N PHE A 86 2.92 8.23 4.90
CA PHE A 86 3.86 7.27 4.35
C PHE A 86 5.27 7.67 4.79
N SER A 87 5.94 6.77 5.47
CA SER A 87 7.31 6.97 5.90
C SER A 87 8.20 6.04 5.09
N ASP A 88 9.06 6.63 4.27
CA ASP A 88 10.15 5.94 3.59
C ASP A 88 11.36 5.96 4.52
N ASP A 89 11.75 4.80 5.02
CA ASP A 89 12.98 4.67 5.78
C ASP A 89 14.18 4.42 4.86
N GLN A 90 13.89 4.06 3.60
CA GLN A 90 14.88 3.72 2.56
C GLN A 90 14.26 4.00 1.19
N GLU A 91 15.09 4.10 0.18
CA GLU A 91 14.63 4.35 -1.20
C GLU A 91 13.79 3.19 -1.75
N VAL A 92 14.15 1.96 -1.39
CA VAL A 92 13.49 0.73 -1.85
C VAL A 92 13.15 -0.15 -0.65
N GLY A 93 11.92 -0.64 -0.61
CA GLY A 93 11.50 -1.76 0.22
C GLY A 93 10.96 -1.41 1.59
N VAL A 94 11.68 -0.73 2.46
CA VAL A 94 11.20 -0.50 3.84
C VAL A 94 10.40 0.78 3.93
N SER A 95 9.11 0.62 4.09
CA SER A 95 8.17 1.74 4.26
C SER A 95 7.10 1.41 5.30
N THR A 96 6.46 2.43 5.80
CA THR A 96 5.35 2.30 6.75
C THR A 96 4.18 3.15 6.28
N LEU A 97 3.04 2.50 6.05
CA LEU A 97 1.77 3.15 5.79
C LEU A 97 1.00 3.30 7.11
N VAL A 98 0.54 4.53 7.39
CA VAL A 98 -0.15 4.87 8.63
C VAL A 98 -1.45 5.58 8.30
N ILE A 99 -2.59 5.03 8.72
CA ILE A 99 -3.90 5.68 8.60
C ILE A 99 -4.42 5.97 10.00
N ARG A 100 -4.84 7.23 10.25
CA ARG A 100 -5.41 7.67 11.54
C ARG A 100 -4.54 7.32 12.76
N GLY A 101 -3.21 7.34 12.59
CA GLY A 101 -2.26 6.98 13.65
C GLY A 101 -2.01 5.49 13.84
N ILE A 102 -2.77 4.61 13.18
CA ILE A 102 -2.59 3.16 13.21
C ILE A 102 -1.42 2.80 12.30
N ARG A 103 -0.32 2.32 12.92
CA ARG A 103 0.95 2.08 12.23
C ARG A 103 1.33 0.61 12.25
N GLN A 104 2.17 0.24 11.31
CA GLN A 104 2.85 -1.02 11.36
C GLN A 104 4.05 -0.97 12.33
N ASN A 105 4.29 -2.10 12.96
CA ASN A 105 5.51 -2.32 13.69
C ASN A 105 6.63 -2.76 12.75
N ARG A 106 7.80 -2.13 12.87
CA ARG A 106 8.97 -2.47 12.06
C ARG A 106 9.35 -3.93 12.27
N GLY A 107 9.72 -4.57 11.22
CA GLY A 107 10.47 -5.81 11.23
C GLY A 107 9.63 -7.10 11.26
N THR A 108 8.64 -7.26 12.11
CA THR A 108 7.93 -8.54 12.31
C THR A 108 6.41 -8.45 12.20
N GLY A 109 5.86 -7.23 12.34
CA GLY A 109 4.41 -7.03 12.33
C GLY A 109 3.81 -7.07 10.93
N GLN A 110 2.56 -7.51 10.86
CA GLN A 110 1.75 -7.40 9.65
C GLN A 110 1.39 -5.94 9.37
N PRO A 111 1.19 -5.51 8.11
CA PRO A 111 0.73 -4.15 7.79
C PRO A 111 -0.68 -3.90 8.37
N PRO A 112 -0.98 -2.69 8.86
CA PRO A 112 -2.32 -2.35 9.34
C PRO A 112 -3.23 -1.82 8.23
N VAL A 113 -2.69 -1.61 7.04
CA VAL A 113 -3.40 -1.09 5.87
C VAL A 113 -3.32 -2.11 4.75
N SER A 114 -4.46 -2.57 4.28
CA SER A 114 -4.53 -3.47 3.12
C SER A 114 -4.18 -2.69 1.87
N PHE A 115 -3.11 -3.09 1.17
CA PHE A 115 -2.74 -2.53 -0.12
C PHE A 115 -3.06 -3.57 -1.20
N ARG A 116 -3.93 -3.20 -2.14
CA ARG A 116 -4.39 -4.12 -3.19
C ARG A 116 -4.23 -3.52 -4.57
N ILE A 117 -3.79 -4.33 -5.53
CA ILE A 117 -3.73 -3.97 -6.95
C ILE A 117 -4.63 -4.92 -7.73
N ASP A 118 -5.65 -4.40 -8.40
CA ASP A 118 -6.67 -5.17 -9.16
C ASP A 118 -7.30 -6.32 -8.32
N GLY A 119 -7.50 -6.08 -7.02
CA GLY A 119 -8.06 -7.06 -6.08
C GLY A 119 -7.04 -8.02 -5.46
N VAL A 120 -5.80 -8.07 -5.93
CA VAL A 120 -4.73 -8.87 -5.35
C VAL A 120 -4.09 -8.13 -4.18
N SER A 121 -3.99 -8.77 -3.02
CA SER A 121 -3.37 -8.18 -1.84
C SER A 121 -1.85 -8.19 -1.95
N ALA A 122 -1.21 -7.04 -1.76
CA ALA A 122 0.23 -6.98 -1.56
C ALA A 122 0.56 -7.52 -0.17
N THR A 123 1.07 -8.72 -0.13
CA THR A 123 1.27 -9.51 1.10
C THR A 123 2.52 -9.13 1.88
N ASN A 124 3.36 -8.32 1.26
CA ASN A 124 4.59 -7.82 1.87
C ASN A 124 4.63 -6.28 1.74
N ASN A 125 4.99 -5.60 2.84
CA ASN A 125 5.13 -4.14 2.86
C ASN A 125 6.12 -3.59 1.84
N LEU A 126 7.09 -4.41 1.49
CA LEU A 126 8.10 -4.03 0.51
C LEU A 126 7.47 -3.70 -0.85
N LEU A 127 6.30 -4.29 -1.15
CA LEU A 127 5.54 -3.99 -2.36
C LEU A 127 4.80 -2.64 -2.30
N THR A 128 4.69 -2.00 -1.14
CA THR A 128 4.09 -0.66 -1.04
C THR A 128 5.01 0.45 -1.58
N THR A 129 6.32 0.17 -1.74
CA THR A 129 7.28 1.11 -2.35
C THR A 129 7.35 1.01 -3.87
N GLN A 130 6.63 0.05 -4.49
CA GLN A 130 6.61 -0.08 -5.94
C GLN A 130 6.06 1.18 -6.61
N GLU A 131 6.55 1.46 -7.81
CA GLU A 131 6.03 2.55 -8.60
C GLU A 131 4.65 2.23 -9.16
N LEU A 132 3.79 3.25 -9.10
CA LEU A 132 2.46 3.24 -9.69
C LEU A 132 2.58 3.72 -11.15
N PHE A 133 2.41 2.83 -12.10
CA PHE A 133 2.44 3.14 -13.52
C PHE A 133 1.27 2.48 -14.24
N ASP A 134 0.76 3.17 -15.26
CA ASP A 134 -0.38 2.70 -16.05
C ASP A 134 -1.61 2.41 -15.16
N ILE A 135 -1.93 3.38 -14.29
CA ILE A 135 -2.96 3.31 -13.26
C ILE A 135 -4.23 4.02 -13.73
N GLU A 136 -5.38 3.41 -13.47
CA GLU A 136 -6.72 3.96 -13.71
C GLU A 136 -7.22 4.75 -12.51
N SER A 137 -7.11 4.17 -11.30
CA SER A 137 -7.55 4.83 -10.07
C SER A 137 -6.77 4.36 -8.85
N VAL A 138 -6.78 5.20 -7.81
CA VAL A 138 -6.36 4.84 -6.46
C VAL A 138 -7.42 5.31 -5.49
N ASP A 139 -7.97 4.38 -4.69
CA ASP A 139 -8.95 4.68 -3.66
C ASP A 139 -8.34 4.43 -2.28
N VAL A 140 -8.33 5.45 -1.41
CA VAL A 140 -7.89 5.34 -0.02
C VAL A 140 -9.10 5.28 0.89
N LEU A 141 -9.35 4.13 1.50
CA LEU A 141 -10.43 3.89 2.46
C LEU A 141 -9.86 4.01 3.87
N ARG A 142 -10.41 4.90 4.67
CA ARG A 142 -9.96 5.13 6.04
C ARG A 142 -10.89 4.48 7.07
N GLY A 143 -10.34 4.07 8.20
CA GLY A 143 -11.04 3.27 9.21
C GLY A 143 -11.07 1.78 8.86
N PRO A 144 -11.54 0.92 9.78
CA PRO A 144 -11.49 -0.53 9.62
C PRO A 144 -12.28 -1.01 8.40
N GLN A 145 -11.60 -1.74 7.54
CA GLN A 145 -12.14 -2.32 6.31
C GLN A 145 -12.05 -3.86 6.31
N GLY A 146 -11.76 -4.47 7.48
CA GLY A 146 -11.59 -5.91 7.61
C GLY A 146 -12.79 -6.71 7.13
N ALA A 147 -14.01 -6.24 7.37
CA ALA A 147 -15.24 -6.93 6.97
C ALA A 147 -15.31 -7.30 5.48
N LEU A 148 -14.74 -6.50 4.58
CA LEU A 148 -14.72 -6.75 3.13
C LEU A 148 -13.32 -7.12 2.61
N TYR A 149 -12.28 -6.44 3.10
CA TYR A 149 -10.92 -6.58 2.58
C TYR A 149 -10.03 -7.50 3.41
N GLY A 150 -10.55 -7.97 4.56
CA GLY A 150 -9.91 -9.00 5.38
C GLY A 150 -8.62 -8.54 6.03
N ARG A 151 -7.63 -9.41 5.98
CA ARG A 151 -6.34 -9.23 6.62
C ARG A 151 -5.72 -7.86 6.32
N ASN A 152 -5.01 -7.34 7.32
CA ASN A 152 -4.25 -6.10 7.19
C ASN A 152 -5.10 -4.85 6.88
N ALA A 153 -6.40 -4.87 7.18
CA ALA A 153 -7.30 -3.75 6.92
C ALA A 153 -7.85 -3.11 8.21
N ILE A 154 -7.13 -3.25 9.33
CA ILE A 154 -7.54 -2.70 10.63
C ILE A 154 -7.54 -1.16 10.63
N GLY A 155 -6.59 -0.52 9.96
CA GLY A 155 -6.51 0.95 9.81
C GLY A 155 -7.20 1.48 8.56
N GLY A 156 -7.35 0.64 7.53
CA GLY A 156 -7.92 1.04 6.26
C GLY A 156 -7.44 0.19 5.09
N ALA A 157 -7.75 0.64 3.87
CA ALA A 157 -7.29 0.00 2.64
C ALA A 157 -6.87 1.03 1.59
N VAL A 158 -5.90 0.67 0.76
CA VAL A 158 -5.54 1.38 -0.47
C VAL A 158 -5.76 0.43 -1.64
N LEU A 159 -6.68 0.81 -2.51
CA LEU A 159 -7.08 0.04 -3.67
C LEU A 159 -6.53 0.71 -4.92
N VAL A 160 -5.71 0.01 -5.66
CA VAL A 160 -5.13 0.47 -6.92
C VAL A 160 -5.77 -0.32 -8.05
N SER A 161 -6.34 0.38 -9.03
CA SER A 161 -6.82 -0.22 -10.27
C SER A 161 -5.88 0.15 -11.41
N THR A 162 -5.40 -0.84 -12.14
CA THR A 162 -4.59 -0.62 -13.34
C THR A 162 -5.49 -0.45 -14.56
N ARG A 163 -5.00 0.27 -15.59
CA ARG A 163 -5.78 0.46 -16.82
C ARG A 163 -6.13 -0.86 -17.46
N SER A 164 -7.38 -0.99 -17.86
CA SER A 164 -7.89 -2.17 -18.55
C SER A 164 -7.42 -2.23 -20.00
N PRO A 165 -7.33 -3.44 -20.62
CA PRO A 165 -7.18 -3.59 -22.05
C PRO A 165 -8.29 -2.90 -22.84
N THR A 166 -7.96 -2.26 -23.98
CA THR A 166 -8.86 -1.46 -24.81
C THR A 166 -9.28 -2.18 -26.08
N ALA A 167 -10.51 -1.92 -26.56
CA ALA A 167 -11.01 -2.51 -27.80
C ALA A 167 -10.35 -1.89 -29.04
N GLU A 168 -9.87 -0.66 -28.94
CA GLU A 168 -9.11 0.02 -29.98
C GLU A 168 -7.64 0.08 -29.62
N PRO A 169 -6.72 0.05 -30.63
CA PRO A 169 -5.29 0.19 -30.36
C PRO A 169 -4.98 1.51 -29.65
N GLU A 170 -4.30 1.41 -28.50
CA GLU A 170 -3.83 2.54 -27.70
C GLU A 170 -2.34 2.38 -27.42
N TYR A 171 -1.58 3.47 -27.54
CA TYR A 171 -0.15 3.50 -27.25
C TYR A 171 0.18 4.71 -26.39
N GLY A 172 1.01 4.51 -25.39
CA GLY A 172 1.53 5.57 -24.54
C GLY A 172 3.04 5.48 -24.41
N LEU A 173 3.73 6.62 -24.43
CA LEU A 173 5.15 6.71 -24.10
C LEU A 173 5.38 8.00 -23.32
N ARG A 174 6.03 7.87 -22.18
CA ARG A 174 6.46 8.98 -21.34
C ARG A 174 7.95 8.88 -21.06
N VAL A 175 8.66 9.99 -21.22
CA VAL A 175 10.05 10.15 -20.85
C VAL A 175 10.16 11.35 -19.93
N ALA A 176 10.88 11.20 -18.83
CA ALA A 176 11.12 12.28 -17.88
C ALA A 176 12.57 12.29 -17.45
N ALA A 177 13.08 13.50 -17.18
CA ALA A 177 14.37 13.71 -16.56
C ALA A 177 14.21 14.71 -15.40
N ALA A 178 14.88 14.45 -14.27
CA ALA A 178 14.78 15.26 -13.07
C ALA A 178 16.16 15.44 -12.41
N GLN A 179 16.17 16.22 -11.34
CA GLN A 179 17.36 16.45 -10.53
C GLN A 179 17.88 15.14 -9.92
N GLY A 180 19.20 15.02 -9.74
CA GLY A 180 19.84 13.80 -9.27
C GLY A 180 20.15 12.83 -10.39
N GLN A 181 20.26 13.31 -11.64
CA GLN A 181 20.42 12.52 -12.86
C GLN A 181 19.34 11.40 -12.95
N ASP A 182 18.13 11.76 -12.57
CA ASP A 182 16.97 10.85 -12.58
C ASP A 182 16.40 10.80 -13.99
N PHE A 183 16.44 9.65 -14.61
CA PHE A 183 15.84 9.38 -15.90
C PHE A 183 14.78 8.30 -15.77
N THR A 184 13.57 8.62 -16.24
CA THR A 184 12.44 7.68 -16.23
C THR A 184 11.88 7.52 -17.64
N MET A 185 11.60 6.27 -18.02
CA MET A 185 10.84 5.94 -19.23
C MET A 185 9.72 4.97 -18.86
N ALA A 186 8.50 5.28 -19.28
CA ALA A 186 7.33 4.41 -19.12
C ALA A 186 6.54 4.35 -20.41
N GLY A 187 5.95 3.21 -20.71
CA GLY A 187 5.14 3.05 -21.91
C GLY A 187 4.09 1.99 -21.76
N SER A 188 3.08 2.06 -22.63
CA SER A 188 2.00 1.08 -22.70
C SER A 188 1.56 0.86 -24.14
N ALA A 189 1.05 -0.34 -24.40
CA ALA A 189 0.40 -0.72 -25.63
C ALA A 189 -0.83 -1.59 -25.29
N SER A 190 -1.95 -1.31 -25.92
CA SER A 190 -3.21 -2.01 -25.68
C SER A 190 -3.98 -2.17 -27.00
N GLY A 191 -4.84 -3.18 -27.07
CA GLY A 191 -5.67 -3.42 -28.25
C GLY A 191 -6.21 -4.85 -28.32
N PRO A 192 -6.92 -5.18 -29.42
CA PRO A 192 -7.43 -6.53 -29.65
C PRO A 192 -6.33 -7.50 -30.13
N VAL A 193 -6.45 -8.79 -29.75
CA VAL A 193 -5.62 -9.89 -30.24
C VAL A 193 -6.45 -10.77 -31.16
N GLY A 194 -6.32 -10.56 -32.47
CA GLY A 194 -7.04 -11.35 -33.50
C GLY A 194 -8.53 -11.07 -33.57
N SER A 195 -9.28 -11.25 -32.47
CA SER A 195 -10.73 -10.99 -32.39
C SER A 195 -11.02 -9.91 -31.33
N SER A 196 -12.23 -9.32 -31.39
CA SER A 196 -12.71 -8.35 -30.42
C SER A 196 -12.92 -8.93 -28.99
N ASP A 197 -12.95 -10.26 -28.88
CA ASP A 197 -13.24 -10.95 -27.62
C ASP A 197 -11.98 -11.14 -26.77
N THR A 198 -10.80 -10.89 -27.34
CA THR A 198 -9.52 -10.99 -26.65
C THR A 198 -8.76 -9.67 -26.77
N LEU A 199 -8.54 -9.03 -25.64
CA LEU A 199 -7.86 -7.75 -25.54
C LEU A 199 -6.57 -7.91 -24.72
N TYR A 200 -5.53 -7.18 -25.10
CA TYR A 200 -4.28 -7.15 -24.33
C TYR A 200 -3.94 -5.74 -23.88
N ARG A 201 -3.19 -5.65 -22.80
CA ARG A 201 -2.44 -4.47 -22.39
C ARG A 201 -1.08 -4.89 -21.88
N ALA A 202 -0.03 -4.27 -22.39
CA ALA A 202 1.32 -4.43 -21.92
C ALA A 202 1.86 -3.06 -21.52
N SER A 203 2.48 -2.96 -20.37
CA SER A 203 3.04 -1.72 -19.88
C SER A 203 4.38 -1.97 -19.19
N PHE A 204 5.26 -0.96 -19.24
CA PHE A 204 6.57 -1.01 -18.60
C PHE A 204 6.93 0.34 -17.99
N ARG A 205 7.83 0.32 -17.01
CA ARG A 205 8.49 1.49 -16.46
C ARG A 205 9.93 1.13 -16.10
N VAL A 206 10.86 2.01 -16.45
CA VAL A 206 12.26 1.93 -16.05
C VAL A 206 12.68 3.28 -15.48
N GLN A 207 13.50 3.26 -14.43
CA GLN A 207 14.07 4.44 -13.80
C GLN A 207 15.53 4.17 -13.45
N ASP A 208 16.37 5.16 -13.72
CA ASP A 208 17.76 5.20 -13.30
C ASP A 208 18.04 6.58 -12.69
N ARG A 209 18.42 6.61 -11.42
CA ARG A 209 18.72 7.82 -10.66
C ARG A 209 20.04 7.65 -9.93
N GLU A 210 20.98 8.56 -10.13
CA GLU A 210 22.23 8.57 -9.36
C GLU A 210 22.01 9.02 -7.91
N GLY A 211 21.15 10.01 -7.68
CA GLY A 211 20.82 10.52 -6.36
C GLY A 211 21.17 11.99 -6.14
N GLN A 212 20.92 12.48 -4.93
CA GLN A 212 21.17 13.85 -4.50
C GLN A 212 21.93 13.93 -3.17
N LEU A 213 21.87 12.87 -2.36
CA LEU A 213 22.55 12.80 -1.06
C LEU A 213 23.92 12.16 -1.23
N GLN A 214 24.97 12.91 -0.90
CA GLN A 214 26.35 12.45 -1.05
C GLN A 214 26.92 11.95 0.27
N ASN A 215 27.71 10.88 0.21
CA ASN A 215 28.51 10.44 1.34
C ASN A 215 29.89 11.13 1.24
N ALA A 216 30.12 12.10 2.08
CA ALA A 216 31.35 12.90 2.09
C ALA A 216 32.61 12.09 2.46
N TYR A 217 32.44 10.93 3.12
CA TYR A 217 33.57 10.05 3.49
C TYR A 217 33.94 9.07 2.37
N LEU A 218 32.98 8.65 1.56
CA LEU A 218 33.18 7.69 0.47
C LEU A 218 33.24 8.37 -0.89
N ASP A 219 34.22 9.26 -1.09
CA ASP A 219 34.49 9.95 -2.36
C ASP A 219 33.26 10.64 -2.98
N ASN A 220 32.36 11.17 -2.15
CA ASN A 220 31.11 11.82 -2.55
C ASN A 220 30.18 10.93 -3.39
N GLN A 221 30.18 9.61 -3.15
CA GLN A 221 29.24 8.70 -3.79
C GLN A 221 27.81 9.00 -3.30
N TYR A 222 26.85 8.90 -4.20
CA TYR A 222 25.44 9.07 -3.86
C TYR A 222 24.91 7.85 -3.09
N VAL A 223 24.11 8.09 -2.04
CA VAL A 223 23.55 7.05 -1.17
C VAL A 223 22.06 6.80 -1.42
N ASP A 224 21.39 7.74 -2.09
CA ASP A 224 19.96 7.67 -2.45
C ASP A 224 19.79 7.31 -3.94
N TYR A 225 20.74 6.57 -4.51
CA TYR A 225 20.61 6.04 -5.88
C TYR A 225 19.41 5.09 -6.00
N LYS A 226 18.87 4.97 -7.21
CA LYS A 226 17.78 4.05 -7.50
C LYS A 226 17.82 3.54 -8.94
N GLU A 227 17.77 2.24 -9.10
CA GLU A 227 17.52 1.54 -10.34
C GLU A 227 16.21 0.76 -10.21
N SER A 228 15.29 0.90 -11.16
CA SER A 228 14.00 0.22 -11.11
C SER A 228 13.57 -0.19 -12.51
N ALA A 229 13.06 -1.41 -12.63
CA ALA A 229 12.43 -1.91 -13.83
C ALA A 229 11.16 -2.68 -13.46
N ALA A 230 10.05 -2.34 -14.10
CA ALA A 230 8.79 -3.03 -13.94
C ALA A 230 8.14 -3.29 -15.30
N ILE A 231 7.54 -4.45 -15.46
CA ILE A 231 6.74 -4.82 -16.64
C ILE A 231 5.44 -5.46 -16.16
N ARG A 232 4.33 -5.13 -16.81
CA ARG A 232 3.02 -5.73 -16.58
C ARG A 232 2.38 -6.13 -17.89
N GLY A 233 1.83 -7.35 -17.94
CA GLY A 233 0.97 -7.83 -18.99
C GLY A 233 -0.43 -8.14 -18.44
N ARG A 234 -1.47 -7.82 -19.22
CA ARG A 234 -2.86 -8.12 -18.91
C ARG A 234 -3.56 -8.64 -20.17
N LEU A 235 -4.30 -9.72 -20.03
CA LEU A 235 -5.06 -10.34 -21.10
C LEU A 235 -6.51 -10.49 -20.63
N LEU A 236 -7.42 -9.80 -21.30
CA LEU A 236 -8.85 -9.86 -21.04
C LEU A 236 -9.52 -10.69 -22.13
N PHE A 237 -10.12 -11.80 -21.75
CA PHE A 237 -10.81 -12.71 -22.64
C PHE A 237 -12.29 -12.81 -22.29
N LYS A 238 -13.17 -12.56 -23.28
CA LYS A 238 -14.63 -12.56 -23.15
C LYS A 238 -15.25 -13.58 -24.13
N PRO A 239 -15.14 -14.90 -23.85
CA PRO A 239 -15.62 -15.93 -24.77
C PRO A 239 -17.15 -15.93 -24.92
N SER A 240 -17.86 -15.27 -24.03
CA SER A 240 -19.31 -15.07 -24.10
C SER A 240 -19.71 -13.81 -23.33
N ASN A 241 -20.95 -13.36 -23.50
CA ASN A 241 -21.50 -12.23 -22.75
C ASN A 241 -21.61 -12.50 -21.22
N ARG A 242 -21.43 -13.76 -20.79
CA ARG A 242 -21.54 -14.17 -19.38
C ARG A 242 -20.21 -14.49 -18.73
N LEU A 243 -19.15 -14.67 -19.49
CA LEU A 243 -17.86 -15.08 -18.94
C LEU A 243 -16.79 -14.06 -19.33
N THR A 244 -16.13 -13.52 -18.31
CA THR A 244 -14.94 -12.68 -18.46
C THR A 244 -13.79 -13.33 -17.71
N VAL A 245 -12.66 -13.49 -18.37
CA VAL A 245 -11.40 -13.99 -17.81
C VAL A 245 -10.35 -12.89 -17.95
N ASP A 246 -9.77 -12.47 -16.87
CA ASP A 246 -8.75 -11.43 -16.78
C ASP A 246 -7.47 -12.03 -16.19
N LEU A 247 -6.46 -12.21 -17.01
CA LEU A 247 -5.16 -12.74 -16.61
C LEU A 247 -4.15 -11.61 -16.53
N ARG A 248 -3.41 -11.56 -15.44
CA ARG A 248 -2.38 -10.55 -15.20
C ARG A 248 -1.07 -11.19 -14.78
N GLY A 249 0.04 -10.65 -15.25
CA GLY A 249 1.39 -10.95 -14.79
C GLY A 249 2.19 -9.67 -14.63
N GLN A 250 2.97 -9.56 -13.56
CA GLN A 250 3.85 -8.44 -13.29
C GLN A 250 5.22 -8.95 -12.81
N TYR A 251 6.27 -8.29 -13.27
CA TYR A 251 7.62 -8.42 -12.72
C TYR A 251 8.11 -7.05 -12.26
N LEU A 252 8.79 -7.02 -11.12
CA LEU A 252 9.41 -5.85 -10.53
C LEU A 252 10.84 -6.19 -10.12
N ASP A 253 11.81 -5.33 -10.47
CA ASP A 253 13.19 -5.36 -10.00
C ASP A 253 13.58 -3.94 -9.59
N GLN A 254 13.84 -3.74 -8.31
CA GLN A 254 14.24 -2.46 -7.74
C GLN A 254 15.52 -2.64 -6.93
N ASP A 255 16.45 -1.72 -7.10
CA ASP A 255 17.71 -1.63 -6.33
C ASP A 255 17.92 -0.16 -5.97
N GLY A 256 18.34 0.12 -4.77
CA GLY A 256 18.54 1.49 -4.32
C GLY A 256 19.37 1.60 -3.05
N GLY A 257 19.68 2.82 -2.69
CA GLY A 257 20.38 3.11 -1.46
C GLY A 257 19.58 2.78 -0.21
N SER A 258 20.26 2.53 0.88
CA SER A 258 19.65 2.14 2.15
C SER A 258 20.37 2.80 3.32
N GLY A 259 19.62 3.08 4.39
CA GLY A 259 20.20 3.53 5.66
C GLY A 259 20.82 4.93 5.64
N TYR A 260 20.35 5.82 4.80
CA TYR A 260 20.83 7.20 4.74
C TYR A 260 20.04 8.12 5.67
N PHE A 261 20.23 7.94 6.98
CA PHE A 261 19.65 8.84 7.98
C PHE A 261 20.63 9.99 8.26
N MET A 262 20.08 11.17 8.53
CA MET A 262 20.85 12.22 9.17
C MET A 262 20.68 12.09 10.68
N PRO A 263 21.74 11.83 11.46
CA PRO A 263 21.61 11.81 12.92
C PRO A 263 21.14 13.19 13.41
N GLY A 264 20.12 13.18 14.25
CA GLY A 264 19.66 14.39 14.93
C GLY A 264 20.69 14.89 15.98
N SER A 265 20.39 16.02 16.60
CA SER A 265 21.28 16.64 17.59
C SER A 265 21.64 15.79 18.82
N GLU A 266 20.93 14.70 19.06
CA GLU A 266 21.12 13.86 20.27
C GLU A 266 21.64 12.44 19.98
N GLY A 267 22.01 12.11 18.74
CA GLY A 267 22.56 10.80 18.35
C GLY A 267 21.65 9.62 18.72
N PHE A 268 21.50 8.67 17.80
CA PHE A 268 20.63 7.49 18.00
C PHE A 268 21.17 6.51 19.05
N LEU A 269 22.48 6.47 19.25
CA LEU A 269 23.14 5.61 20.24
C LEU A 269 24.13 6.43 21.07
N PRO A 270 24.17 6.27 22.40
CA PRO A 270 25.18 6.89 23.26
C PRO A 270 26.52 6.13 23.12
N LEU A 271 27.17 6.23 21.94
CA LEU A 271 28.48 5.66 21.74
C LEU A 271 29.55 6.57 22.37
N PRO A 272 30.54 6.01 23.08
CA PRO A 272 31.63 6.80 23.63
C PRO A 272 32.51 7.37 22.53
N PRO A 273 33.14 8.55 22.72
CA PRO A 273 34.16 9.03 21.79
C PRO A 273 35.27 7.99 21.57
N PRO A 274 35.78 7.80 20.33
CA PRO A 274 35.53 8.60 19.13
C PRO A 274 34.34 8.18 18.28
N ALA A 275 33.57 7.16 18.67
CA ALA A 275 32.43 6.63 17.92
C ALA A 275 31.13 7.46 18.10
N ALA A 276 31.19 8.57 18.85
CA ALA A 276 30.04 9.48 18.95
C ALA A 276 29.69 10.04 17.56
N PRO A 277 28.41 10.04 17.17
CA PRO A 277 28.01 10.58 15.88
C PRO A 277 28.49 12.00 15.70
N ILE A 278 28.96 12.34 14.53
CA ILE A 278 29.24 13.72 14.17
C ILE A 278 27.89 14.42 14.03
N LEU A 279 27.56 15.25 14.99
CA LEU A 279 26.29 15.99 15.01
C LEU A 279 26.35 17.10 13.96
N PHE A 280 25.50 17.01 12.95
CA PHE A 280 25.35 18.06 11.95
C PHE A 280 24.37 19.11 12.49
N GLY A 281 24.85 20.34 12.67
CA GLY A 281 24.04 21.46 13.15
C GLY A 281 22.97 21.94 12.16
N ASN A 282 23.06 21.57 10.89
CA ASN A 282 22.10 21.88 9.84
C ASN A 282 21.89 20.68 8.93
N PRO A 283 20.65 20.42 8.45
CA PRO A 283 20.41 19.42 7.43
C PRO A 283 21.13 19.82 6.14
N THR A 284 22.07 18.99 5.72
CA THR A 284 22.81 19.15 4.46
C THR A 284 22.46 17.96 3.55
N TYR A 285 22.75 18.09 2.26
CA TYR A 285 22.67 16.96 1.31
C TYR A 285 23.91 16.05 1.38
N GLU A 286 24.60 16.06 2.52
CA GLU A 286 25.79 15.27 2.77
C GLU A 286 25.58 14.39 4.01
N ILE A 287 25.94 13.14 3.91
CA ILE A 287 26.02 12.20 5.03
C ILE A 287 27.44 11.70 5.21
N GLN A 288 27.74 11.17 6.38
CA GLN A 288 29.01 10.52 6.67
C GLN A 288 28.71 9.13 7.21
N SER A 289 29.07 8.12 6.42
CA SER A 289 28.90 6.71 6.76
C SER A 289 30.10 5.94 6.20
N ASN A 290 30.49 4.89 6.89
CA ASN A 290 31.61 4.04 6.45
C ASN A 290 31.25 3.12 5.28
N ARG A 291 29.96 3.07 4.88
CA ARG A 291 29.49 2.24 3.75
C ARG A 291 28.31 2.90 3.03
N ILE A 292 28.16 2.51 1.77
CA ILE A 292 26.92 2.78 1.04
C ILE A 292 25.97 1.63 1.32
N GLY A 293 24.79 1.96 1.89
CA GLY A 293 23.74 0.99 2.08
C GLY A 293 23.13 0.54 0.75
N ARG A 294 22.53 -0.63 0.74
CA ARG A 294 21.79 -1.17 -0.41
C ARG A 294 20.48 -1.77 0.03
N SER A 295 19.40 -1.49 -0.68
CA SER A 295 18.13 -2.21 -0.55
C SER A 295 17.66 -2.67 -1.92
N PHE A 296 17.05 -3.85 -1.99
CA PHE A 296 16.51 -4.39 -3.22
C PHE A 296 15.19 -5.12 -2.98
N VAL A 297 14.35 -5.11 -4.01
CA VAL A 297 13.11 -5.90 -4.08
C VAL A 297 12.96 -6.45 -5.49
N LYS A 298 12.81 -7.77 -5.59
CA LYS A 298 12.41 -8.47 -6.81
C LYS A 298 11.14 -9.19 -6.55
N SER A 299 10.17 -9.08 -7.45
CA SER A 299 8.92 -9.80 -7.30
C SER A 299 8.32 -10.25 -8.61
N TRP A 300 7.67 -11.41 -8.54
CA TRP A 300 6.76 -11.91 -9.56
C TRP A 300 5.36 -12.00 -8.98
N GLU A 301 4.39 -11.49 -9.71
CA GLU A 301 2.99 -11.63 -9.37
C GLU A 301 2.23 -12.11 -10.60
N THR A 302 1.41 -13.14 -10.43
CA THR A 302 0.46 -13.58 -11.43
C THR A 302 -0.91 -13.71 -10.82
N SER A 303 -1.95 -13.34 -11.57
CA SER A 303 -3.32 -13.50 -11.12
C SER A 303 -4.27 -13.86 -12.25
N ALA A 304 -5.32 -14.58 -11.88
CA ALA A 304 -6.45 -14.89 -12.73
C ALA A 304 -7.74 -14.47 -12.02
N LYS A 305 -8.47 -13.54 -12.62
CA LYS A 305 -9.81 -13.16 -12.20
C LYS A 305 -10.81 -13.68 -13.21
N ILE A 306 -11.82 -14.40 -12.73
CA ILE A 306 -12.89 -14.98 -13.55
C ILE A 306 -14.22 -14.46 -13.02
N ASP A 307 -14.97 -13.74 -13.85
CA ASP A 307 -16.33 -13.29 -13.56
C ASP A 307 -17.31 -14.05 -14.42
N TYR A 308 -18.31 -14.68 -13.78
CA TYR A 308 -19.39 -15.40 -14.45
C TYR A 308 -20.75 -14.83 -14.08
N ASP A 309 -21.46 -14.30 -15.06
CA ASP A 309 -22.82 -13.76 -14.90
C ASP A 309 -23.84 -14.91 -14.84
N LEU A 310 -24.47 -15.05 -13.67
CA LEU A 310 -25.54 -16.01 -13.40
C LEU A 310 -26.93 -15.50 -13.81
N GLY A 311 -27.03 -14.24 -14.27
CA GLY A 311 -28.28 -13.55 -14.60
C GLY A 311 -28.98 -12.89 -13.40
N TRP A 312 -28.80 -13.41 -12.20
CA TRP A 312 -29.30 -12.82 -10.94
C TRP A 312 -28.16 -12.32 -10.04
N GLY A 313 -26.94 -12.52 -10.43
CA GLY A 313 -25.75 -12.13 -9.69
C GLY A 313 -24.49 -12.54 -10.43
N THR A 314 -23.34 -12.16 -9.92
CA THR A 314 -22.02 -12.47 -10.49
C THR A 314 -21.21 -13.34 -9.55
N LEU A 315 -20.71 -14.47 -10.06
CA LEU A 315 -19.71 -15.29 -9.40
C LEU A 315 -18.33 -14.80 -9.84
N THR A 316 -17.51 -14.37 -8.88
CA THR A 316 -16.13 -13.93 -9.10
C THR A 316 -15.17 -14.89 -8.40
N SER A 317 -14.14 -15.34 -9.12
CA SER A 317 -13.01 -16.08 -8.56
C SER A 317 -11.73 -15.31 -8.83
N ILE A 318 -10.89 -15.11 -7.81
CA ILE A 318 -9.58 -14.47 -7.94
C ILE A 318 -8.54 -15.40 -7.34
N THR A 319 -7.60 -15.86 -8.17
CA THR A 319 -6.42 -16.63 -7.74
C THR A 319 -5.18 -15.81 -7.97
N SER A 320 -4.28 -15.71 -7.01
CA SER A 320 -2.99 -15.03 -7.20
C SER A 320 -1.84 -15.82 -6.60
N LEU A 321 -0.69 -15.72 -7.27
CA LEU A 321 0.60 -16.22 -6.82
C LEU A 321 1.57 -15.05 -6.81
N THR A 322 2.28 -14.87 -5.69
CA THR A 322 3.27 -13.81 -5.53
C THR A 322 4.54 -14.39 -4.94
N ASP A 323 5.67 -14.08 -5.55
CA ASP A 323 7.03 -14.37 -5.06
C ASP A 323 7.78 -13.07 -4.86
N VAL A 324 8.42 -12.91 -3.70
CA VAL A 324 9.21 -11.73 -3.35
C VAL A 324 10.56 -12.15 -2.78
N ASP A 325 11.63 -11.65 -3.37
CA ASP A 325 13.01 -11.72 -2.85
C ASP A 325 13.50 -10.29 -2.58
N SER A 326 13.83 -10.00 -1.34
CA SER A 326 14.21 -8.67 -0.91
C SER A 326 15.27 -8.68 0.17
N GLY A 327 15.94 -7.57 0.31
CA GLY A 327 16.93 -7.42 1.36
C GLY A 327 17.43 -5.98 1.47
N ASN A 328 18.08 -5.73 2.59
CA ASN A 328 18.79 -4.48 2.79
C ASN A 328 20.08 -4.69 3.57
N ASP A 329 21.06 -3.87 3.27
CA ASP A 329 22.33 -3.71 3.98
C ASP A 329 22.39 -2.26 4.46
N GLN A 330 22.47 -2.05 5.77
CA GLN A 330 22.38 -0.74 6.40
C GLN A 330 23.50 -0.51 7.41
N ASP A 331 24.10 0.67 7.34
CA ASP A 331 24.80 1.26 8.46
C ASP A 331 23.79 1.91 9.40
N LEU A 332 23.61 1.36 10.60
CA LEU A 332 22.68 1.90 11.58
C LEU A 332 23.26 3.01 12.46
N ASP A 333 24.59 3.04 12.60
CA ASP A 333 25.22 4.05 13.46
C ASP A 333 25.54 5.35 12.72
N GLN A 334 25.55 5.34 11.39
CA GLN A 334 25.80 6.50 10.54
C GLN A 334 27.10 7.23 10.94
N THR A 335 28.14 6.47 11.24
CA THR A 335 29.45 7.00 11.62
C THR A 335 30.54 6.49 10.68
N LEU A 336 31.77 6.97 10.90
CA LEU A 336 32.96 6.49 10.19
C LEU A 336 33.51 5.16 10.73
N PHE A 337 32.91 4.65 11.79
CA PHE A 337 33.30 3.42 12.46
C PHE A 337 32.32 2.30 12.12
N GLU A 338 32.79 1.07 12.05
CA GLU A 338 31.93 -0.09 11.91
C GLU A 338 31.36 -0.48 13.29
N ALA A 339 30.44 0.38 13.82
CA ALA A 339 29.85 0.16 15.12
C ALA A 339 28.63 -0.76 15.03
N ILE A 340 27.64 -0.47 14.18
CA ILE A 340 26.49 -1.35 13.98
C ILE A 340 26.07 -1.38 12.51
N ASN A 341 26.25 -2.52 11.90
CA ASN A 341 25.73 -2.82 10.56
C ASN A 341 24.72 -3.96 10.61
N ILE A 342 23.66 -3.86 9.82
CA ILE A 342 22.68 -4.93 9.67
C ILE A 342 22.50 -5.32 8.21
N ILE A 343 22.29 -6.61 7.99
CA ILE A 343 21.87 -7.16 6.71
C ILE A 343 20.59 -7.96 6.96
N VAL A 344 19.53 -7.58 6.26
CA VAL A 344 18.24 -8.29 6.28
C VAL A 344 18.02 -8.95 4.93
N ILE A 345 17.65 -10.22 4.94
CA ILE A 345 17.13 -10.96 3.79
C ILE A 345 15.71 -11.38 4.13
N ASP A 346 14.79 -11.15 3.22
CA ASP A 346 13.36 -11.46 3.40
C ASP A 346 12.82 -12.01 2.08
N LYS A 347 12.38 -13.26 2.09
CA LYS A 347 11.81 -13.97 0.94
C LYS A 347 10.45 -14.48 1.30
N SER A 348 9.48 -14.36 0.38
CA SER A 348 8.15 -14.90 0.62
C SER A 348 7.49 -15.40 -0.66
N GLU A 349 6.85 -16.56 -0.54
CA GLU A 349 5.96 -17.12 -1.54
C GLU A 349 4.53 -17.11 -0.99
N THR A 350 3.57 -16.68 -1.80
CA THR A 350 2.18 -16.52 -1.38
C THR A 350 1.23 -17.06 -2.42
N LEU A 351 0.24 -17.82 -1.96
CA LEU A 351 -0.96 -18.19 -2.72
C LEU A 351 -2.18 -17.58 -2.05
N ALA A 352 -3.02 -16.89 -2.83
CA ALA A 352 -4.32 -16.42 -2.35
C ALA A 352 -5.43 -16.81 -3.33
N GLN A 353 -6.58 -17.21 -2.76
CA GLN A 353 -7.80 -17.56 -3.48
C GLN A 353 -8.98 -16.86 -2.83
N GLU A 354 -9.79 -16.15 -3.62
CA GLU A 354 -11.06 -15.59 -3.18
C GLU A 354 -12.16 -16.07 -4.11
N LEU A 355 -13.26 -16.57 -3.54
CA LEU A 355 -14.48 -16.89 -4.25
C LEU A 355 -15.61 -16.03 -3.70
N ARG A 356 -16.25 -15.25 -4.57
CA ARG A 356 -17.25 -14.27 -4.19
C ARG A 356 -18.47 -14.36 -5.07
N LEU A 357 -19.64 -14.22 -4.47
CA LEU A 357 -20.93 -14.10 -5.13
C LEU A 357 -21.56 -12.76 -4.76
N SER A 358 -21.99 -11.98 -5.75
CA SER A 358 -22.63 -10.67 -5.55
C SER A 358 -23.95 -10.57 -6.30
N SER A 359 -24.88 -9.79 -5.74
CA SER A 359 -26.15 -9.48 -6.40
C SER A 359 -25.97 -8.53 -7.59
N ASN A 360 -26.97 -8.45 -8.47
CA ASN A 360 -27.06 -7.39 -9.47
C ASN A 360 -27.31 -6.02 -8.80
N GLU A 361 -26.93 -4.94 -9.51
CA GLU A 361 -26.98 -3.57 -9.02
C GLU A 361 -28.36 -2.90 -9.10
N ASP A 362 -29.34 -3.49 -9.78
CA ASP A 362 -30.65 -2.92 -10.13
C ASP A 362 -31.75 -3.14 -9.06
N LYS A 363 -31.38 -3.54 -7.84
CA LYS A 363 -32.30 -3.91 -6.76
C LYS A 363 -32.12 -3.03 -5.52
N ARG A 364 -33.17 -2.96 -4.67
CA ARG A 364 -33.06 -2.34 -3.34
C ARG A 364 -32.22 -3.13 -2.35
N LEU A 365 -32.01 -4.41 -2.61
CA LEU A 365 -31.21 -5.29 -1.78
C LEU A 365 -29.93 -5.65 -2.53
N HIS A 366 -28.82 -5.15 -2.06
CA HIS A 366 -27.50 -5.47 -2.54
C HIS A 366 -26.79 -6.37 -1.54
N TRP A 367 -26.17 -7.41 -2.02
CA TRP A 367 -25.41 -8.29 -1.15
C TRP A 367 -24.18 -8.85 -1.85
N VAL A 368 -23.17 -9.13 -1.07
CA VAL A 368 -21.99 -9.88 -1.45
C VAL A 368 -21.68 -10.88 -0.35
N GLY A 369 -21.26 -12.07 -0.73
CA GLY A 369 -20.76 -13.08 0.20
C GLY A 369 -19.62 -13.86 -0.43
N GLY A 370 -18.66 -14.28 0.37
CA GLY A 370 -17.50 -14.96 -0.16
C GLY A 370 -16.72 -15.73 0.89
N ILE A 371 -15.76 -16.50 0.38
CA ILE A 371 -14.75 -17.20 1.17
C ILE A 371 -13.38 -16.83 0.61
N SER A 372 -12.38 -16.79 1.47
CA SER A 372 -10.99 -16.59 1.07
C SER A 372 -10.07 -17.59 1.76
N TYR A 373 -9.05 -17.98 1.04
CA TYR A 373 -7.92 -18.78 1.52
C TYR A 373 -6.63 -18.06 1.17
N PHE A 374 -5.71 -18.05 2.12
CA PHE A 374 -4.40 -17.44 1.95
C PHE A 374 -3.36 -18.30 2.64
N THR A 375 -2.23 -18.52 1.97
CA THR A 375 -1.05 -19.10 2.58
C THR A 375 0.20 -18.37 2.14
N GLN A 376 1.15 -18.25 3.07
CA GLN A 376 2.45 -17.61 2.84
C GLN A 376 3.54 -18.38 3.53
N ASP A 377 4.57 -18.74 2.77
CA ASP A 377 5.85 -19.20 3.29
C ASP A 377 6.84 -18.04 3.24
N ARG A 378 7.53 -17.76 4.35
CA ARG A 378 8.43 -16.63 4.48
C ARG A 378 9.71 -17.03 5.20
N PHE A 379 10.83 -16.80 4.57
CA PHE A 379 12.16 -16.86 5.19
C PHE A 379 12.66 -15.44 5.49
N ARG A 380 13.09 -15.23 6.72
CA ARG A 380 13.71 -13.97 7.13
C ARG A 380 15.01 -14.23 7.88
N SER A 381 16.06 -13.47 7.56
CA SER A 381 17.35 -13.52 8.25
C SER A 381 17.81 -12.10 8.56
N LEU A 382 18.29 -11.90 9.79
CA LEU A 382 18.92 -10.68 10.27
C LEU A 382 20.36 -11.02 10.71
N ALA A 383 21.34 -10.52 9.98
CA ALA A 383 22.73 -10.56 10.37
C ALA A 383 23.15 -9.18 10.88
N THR A 384 23.83 -9.14 12.03
CA THR A 384 24.31 -7.91 12.67
C THR A 384 25.83 -7.98 12.84
N THR A 385 26.52 -6.89 12.52
CA THR A 385 27.92 -6.68 12.93
C THR A 385 27.92 -5.62 14.02
N PHE A 386 28.53 -5.94 15.16
CA PHE A 386 28.65 -5.03 16.31
C PHE A 386 30.12 -4.81 16.64
N LEU A 387 30.59 -3.55 16.58
CA LEU A 387 32.00 -3.13 16.79
C LEU A 387 32.98 -3.99 15.94
N GLY A 388 32.66 -4.18 14.66
CA GLY A 388 33.47 -4.97 13.74
C GLY A 388 33.37 -6.49 13.95
N THR A 389 32.60 -6.97 14.93
CA THR A 389 32.42 -8.40 15.23
C THR A 389 31.09 -8.91 14.70
N PRO A 390 31.04 -9.89 13.78
CA PRO A 390 29.80 -10.48 13.35
C PRO A 390 29.07 -11.21 14.48
N VAL A 391 27.78 -10.93 14.64
CA VAL A 391 26.87 -11.67 15.53
C VAL A 391 26.23 -12.81 14.71
N PRO A 392 26.07 -14.03 15.26
CA PRO A 392 25.38 -15.11 14.54
C PRO A 392 24.03 -14.65 13.99
N PRO A 393 23.72 -14.94 12.71
CA PRO A 393 22.47 -14.51 12.11
C PRO A 393 21.26 -15.10 12.84
N ALA A 394 20.25 -14.27 13.08
CA ALA A 394 18.95 -14.70 13.53
C ALA A 394 18.08 -14.99 12.31
N ALA A 395 17.85 -16.26 12.02
CA ALA A 395 17.00 -16.69 10.91
C ALA A 395 15.69 -17.29 11.40
N GLN A 396 14.62 -17.07 10.66
CA GLN A 396 13.28 -17.63 10.92
C GLN A 396 12.65 -18.11 9.62
N ASP A 397 12.08 -19.30 9.65
CA ASP A 397 11.13 -19.79 8.67
C ASP A 397 9.73 -19.65 9.27
N LEU A 398 8.90 -18.86 8.59
CA LEU A 398 7.56 -18.50 9.03
C LEU A 398 6.54 -19.01 8.00
N GLU A 399 5.52 -19.65 8.47
CA GLU A 399 4.35 -19.99 7.67
C GLU A 399 3.14 -19.23 8.19
N LEU A 400 2.22 -18.90 7.32
CA LEU A 400 0.98 -18.25 7.65
C LEU A 400 -0.14 -18.84 6.82
N GLU A 401 -1.21 -19.25 7.47
CA GLU A 401 -2.44 -19.73 6.84
C GLU A 401 -3.61 -18.90 7.36
N ASP A 402 -4.49 -18.47 6.46
CA ASP A 402 -5.71 -17.73 6.79
C ASP A 402 -6.89 -18.28 5.98
N ILE A 403 -7.96 -18.60 6.68
CA ILE A 403 -9.24 -18.99 6.09
C ILE A 403 -10.30 -18.04 6.61
N ALA A 404 -11.10 -17.48 5.70
CA ALA A 404 -12.16 -16.59 6.13
C ALA A 404 -13.44 -16.74 5.31
N ALA A 405 -14.55 -16.40 5.97
CA ALA A 405 -15.86 -16.21 5.34
C ALA A 405 -16.35 -14.79 5.61
N PHE A 406 -16.87 -14.13 4.58
CA PHE A 406 -17.32 -12.75 4.68
C PHE A 406 -18.62 -12.48 3.92
N GLY A 407 -19.30 -11.41 4.30
CA GLY A 407 -20.48 -10.96 3.59
C GLY A 407 -20.87 -9.54 3.97
N SER A 408 -21.62 -8.93 3.07
CA SER A 408 -22.25 -7.62 3.27
C SER A 408 -23.63 -7.60 2.65
N VAL A 409 -24.55 -6.94 3.33
CA VAL A 409 -25.92 -6.70 2.85
C VAL A 409 -26.23 -5.23 3.03
N SER A 410 -26.58 -4.54 1.94
CA SER A 410 -27.09 -3.17 1.95
C SER A 410 -28.55 -3.17 1.48
N TYR A 411 -29.40 -2.47 2.20
CA TYR A 411 -30.83 -2.38 1.91
C TYR A 411 -31.30 -0.93 1.85
N ASP A 412 -31.82 -0.55 0.68
CA ASP A 412 -32.46 0.75 0.49
C ASP A 412 -33.90 0.68 1.05
N VAL A 413 -34.07 1.16 2.28
CA VAL A 413 -35.38 1.23 2.96
C VAL A 413 -36.34 2.09 2.13
N ASN A 414 -35.82 3.21 1.65
CA ASN A 414 -36.45 4.11 0.67
C ASN A 414 -35.34 4.82 -0.15
N GLU A 415 -35.73 5.82 -0.94
CA GLU A 415 -34.77 6.59 -1.78
C GLU A 415 -33.75 7.39 -0.98
N ASP A 416 -34.03 7.66 0.31
CA ASP A 416 -33.18 8.48 1.16
C ASP A 416 -32.38 7.68 2.19
N LEU A 417 -32.83 6.48 2.60
CA LEU A 417 -32.25 5.72 3.71
C LEU A 417 -31.71 4.37 3.26
N GLU A 418 -30.40 4.19 3.40
CA GLU A 418 -29.70 2.91 3.24
C GLU A 418 -29.22 2.40 4.60
N LEU A 419 -29.38 1.10 4.82
CA LEU A 419 -28.81 0.35 5.94
C LEU A 419 -27.84 -0.69 5.40
N THR A 420 -26.63 -0.73 5.95
CA THR A 420 -25.62 -1.72 5.57
C THR A 420 -25.16 -2.51 6.79
N LEU A 421 -25.10 -3.84 6.65
CA LEU A 421 -24.47 -4.75 7.60
C LEU A 421 -23.41 -5.58 6.86
N ALA A 422 -22.22 -5.66 7.42
CA ALA A 422 -21.17 -6.51 6.91
C ALA A 422 -20.52 -7.28 8.05
N PHE A 423 -19.95 -8.41 7.73
CA PHE A 423 -19.22 -9.24 8.68
C PHE A 423 -18.12 -10.04 7.97
N ARG A 424 -17.09 -10.38 8.72
CA ARG A 424 -16.07 -11.32 8.33
C ARG A 424 -15.65 -12.13 9.56
N TYR A 425 -15.44 -13.41 9.38
CA TYR A 425 -14.82 -14.30 10.36
C TYR A 425 -13.52 -14.82 9.78
N ASP A 426 -12.43 -14.56 10.47
CA ASP A 426 -11.10 -15.02 10.11
C ASP A 426 -10.60 -16.06 11.10
N GLU A 427 -9.89 -17.06 10.57
CA GLU A 427 -9.07 -18.01 11.32
C GLU A 427 -7.66 -17.94 10.72
N GLU A 428 -6.75 -17.28 11.45
CA GLU A 428 -5.38 -17.02 11.02
C GLU A 428 -4.39 -17.78 11.91
N THR A 429 -3.53 -18.59 11.31
CA THR A 429 -2.56 -19.45 12.00
C THR A 429 -1.14 -19.12 11.55
N PRO A 430 -0.44 -18.18 12.23
CA PRO A 430 0.99 -18.02 12.08
C PRO A 430 1.76 -19.17 12.73
N LYS A 431 2.86 -19.59 12.08
CA LYS A 431 3.78 -20.62 12.57
C LYS A 431 5.22 -20.12 12.44
N ASP A 432 6.01 -20.34 13.46
CA ASP A 432 7.47 -20.23 13.43
C ASP A 432 8.04 -21.66 13.42
N THR A 433 8.36 -22.17 12.24
CA THR A 433 8.83 -23.55 12.07
C THR A 433 10.26 -23.72 12.57
N THR A 434 11.06 -22.65 12.60
CA THR A 434 12.41 -22.65 13.19
C THR A 434 12.39 -22.98 14.68
N GLN A 435 11.38 -22.47 15.39
CA GLN A 435 11.25 -22.65 16.83
C GLN A 435 10.13 -23.63 17.23
N GLY A 436 9.42 -24.18 16.23
CA GLY A 436 8.34 -25.14 16.45
C GLY A 436 7.13 -24.54 17.17
N ARG A 437 6.80 -23.27 16.90
CA ARG A 437 5.67 -22.54 17.51
C ARG A 437 4.54 -22.41 16.49
N SER A 438 3.31 -22.52 16.99
CA SER A 438 2.10 -22.29 16.20
C SER A 438 1.00 -21.80 17.11
N GLU A 439 0.22 -20.84 16.67
CA GLU A 439 -0.93 -20.31 17.38
C GLU A 439 -2.02 -19.93 16.38
N THR A 440 -3.28 -20.12 16.75
CA THR A 440 -4.41 -19.78 15.91
C THR A 440 -5.19 -18.63 16.54
N PHE A 441 -5.37 -17.58 15.78
CA PHE A 441 -6.15 -16.40 16.14
C PHE A 441 -7.45 -16.39 15.36
N THR A 442 -8.55 -16.14 16.04
CA THR A 442 -9.87 -16.05 15.40
C THR A 442 -10.56 -14.75 15.76
N GLU A 443 -11.24 -14.14 14.80
CA GLU A 443 -11.95 -12.90 15.07
C GLU A 443 -13.16 -12.72 14.16
N LEU A 444 -14.26 -12.24 14.77
CA LEU A 444 -15.42 -11.75 14.03
C LEU A 444 -15.35 -10.23 13.91
N GLN A 445 -15.37 -9.73 12.68
CA GLN A 445 -15.26 -8.32 12.32
C GLN A 445 -16.60 -7.78 11.76
N PRO A 446 -17.56 -7.41 12.62
CA PRO A 446 -18.80 -6.80 12.15
C PRO A 446 -18.59 -5.34 11.76
N LYS A 447 -19.39 -4.86 10.78
CA LYS A 447 -19.52 -3.45 10.41
C LYS A 447 -20.99 -3.14 10.15
N ALA A 448 -21.48 -2.02 10.65
CA ALA A 448 -22.82 -1.53 10.42
C ALA A 448 -22.77 -0.05 10.02
N SER A 449 -23.57 0.32 9.02
CA SER A 449 -23.67 1.70 8.56
C SER A 449 -25.13 2.08 8.32
N VAL A 450 -25.44 3.34 8.63
CA VAL A 450 -26.70 4.01 8.29
C VAL A 450 -26.35 5.23 7.46
N ALA A 451 -26.88 5.33 6.25
CA ALA A 451 -26.72 6.47 5.37
C ALA A 451 -28.06 7.13 5.10
N TYR A 452 -28.14 8.45 5.26
CA TYR A 452 -29.33 9.22 4.99
C TYR A 452 -29.06 10.37 4.03
N ARG A 453 -29.81 10.39 2.93
CA ARG A 453 -29.75 11.40 1.88
C ARG A 453 -30.72 12.52 2.23
N PHE A 454 -30.20 13.62 2.78
CA PHE A 454 -31.02 14.78 3.19
C PHE A 454 -31.65 15.50 1.99
N ARG A 455 -30.97 15.48 0.88
CA ARG A 455 -31.36 15.98 -0.43
C ARG A 455 -30.40 15.45 -1.48
N GLU A 456 -30.73 15.61 -2.73
CA GLU A 456 -29.78 15.34 -3.82
C GLU A 456 -28.44 16.06 -3.57
N GLY A 457 -27.36 15.30 -3.66
CA GLY A 457 -25.99 15.78 -3.43
C GLY A 457 -25.63 16.07 -1.96
N LEU A 458 -26.41 15.59 -0.95
CA LEU A 458 -26.03 15.72 0.46
C LEU A 458 -26.37 14.45 1.24
N LEU A 459 -25.35 13.68 1.60
CA LEU A 459 -25.42 12.45 2.37
C LEU A 459 -24.83 12.66 3.77
N GLY A 460 -25.54 12.21 4.81
CA GLY A 460 -25.00 12.00 6.15
C GLY A 460 -24.94 10.52 6.47
N TYR A 461 -23.92 10.10 7.21
CA TYR A 461 -23.80 8.71 7.60
C TYR A 461 -23.20 8.52 8.99
N VAL A 462 -23.49 7.37 9.57
CA VAL A 462 -22.85 6.86 10.79
C VAL A 462 -22.42 5.41 10.51
N THR A 463 -21.18 5.09 10.87
CA THR A 463 -20.61 3.75 10.71
C THR A 463 -19.96 3.30 12.01
N VAL A 464 -20.19 2.05 12.39
CA VAL A 464 -19.46 1.36 13.46
C VAL A 464 -18.86 0.10 12.86
N GLY A 465 -17.56 -0.09 13.07
CA GLY A 465 -16.86 -1.25 12.52
C GLY A 465 -15.76 -1.75 13.44
N LYS A 466 -15.60 -3.07 13.51
CA LYS A 466 -14.50 -3.72 14.21
C LYS A 466 -13.37 -4.05 13.21
N GLY A 467 -12.13 -3.86 13.63
CA GLY A 467 -10.93 -4.28 12.93
C GLY A 467 -10.10 -5.19 13.82
N PHE A 468 -9.26 -6.02 13.20
CA PHE A 468 -8.45 -7.03 13.83
C PHE A 468 -7.12 -7.19 13.09
N ARG A 469 -6.08 -7.57 13.85
CA ARG A 469 -4.81 -8.06 13.32
C ARG A 469 -4.29 -9.16 14.24
N ALA A 470 -3.90 -10.29 13.67
CA ALA A 470 -3.40 -11.45 14.41
C ALA A 470 -2.12 -11.14 15.18
N GLY A 471 -1.86 -11.92 16.20
CA GLY A 471 -0.61 -11.98 16.93
C GLY A 471 0.49 -12.70 16.16
N GLY A 472 1.57 -13.04 16.85
CA GLY A 472 2.70 -13.72 16.22
C GLY A 472 3.86 -13.97 17.16
N PHE A 473 5.04 -14.22 16.59
CA PHE A 473 6.22 -14.63 17.32
C PHE A 473 7.36 -13.63 17.21
N ASN A 474 8.03 -13.39 18.32
CA ASN A 474 9.24 -12.59 18.42
C ASN A 474 10.49 -13.46 18.24
N ASN A 475 11.46 -12.95 17.50
CA ASN A 475 12.78 -13.55 17.40
C ASN A 475 13.70 -12.95 18.44
N LEU A 476 13.80 -13.60 19.60
CA LEU A 476 14.49 -13.06 20.78
C LEU A 476 15.95 -13.50 20.85
N ALA A 477 16.83 -12.55 21.14
CA ALA A 477 18.21 -12.85 21.49
C ALA A 477 18.30 -13.50 22.89
N PRO A 478 19.32 -14.31 23.18
CA PRO A 478 19.55 -14.86 24.52
C PRO A 478 19.68 -13.74 25.56
N GLY A 479 18.91 -13.85 26.64
CA GLY A 479 18.89 -12.87 27.74
C GLY A 479 17.89 -11.73 27.57
N SER A 480 17.11 -11.72 26.48
CA SER A 480 15.99 -10.79 26.34
C SER A 480 14.90 -11.07 27.39
N ASN A 481 14.28 -9.99 27.89
CA ASN A 481 13.16 -10.06 28.83
C ASN A 481 11.80 -10.06 28.13
N PHE A 482 11.74 -9.92 26.80
CA PHE A 482 10.49 -9.94 26.07
C PHE A 482 9.87 -11.34 26.03
N GLN A 483 8.56 -11.37 25.83
CA GLN A 483 7.84 -12.62 25.61
C GLN A 483 8.11 -13.15 24.19
N PRO A 484 8.15 -14.48 24.02
CA PRO A 484 8.41 -15.11 22.72
C PRO A 484 7.25 -14.96 21.72
N GLY A 485 6.06 -14.60 22.18
CA GLY A 485 4.89 -14.28 21.35
C GLY A 485 4.30 -12.94 21.73
N PHE A 486 3.40 -12.44 20.89
CA PHE A 486 2.55 -11.29 21.15
C PHE A 486 1.14 -11.61 20.66
N ASP A 487 0.15 -11.09 21.39
CA ASP A 487 -1.26 -11.38 21.15
C ASP A 487 -1.81 -10.59 19.94
N GLN A 488 -2.99 -10.98 19.50
CA GLN A 488 -3.78 -10.21 18.54
C GLN A 488 -4.14 -8.83 19.11
N GLU A 489 -4.41 -7.90 18.21
CA GLU A 489 -4.98 -6.61 18.54
C GLU A 489 -6.33 -6.42 17.85
N SER A 490 -7.23 -5.67 18.49
CA SER A 490 -8.50 -5.33 17.88
C SER A 490 -8.90 -3.90 18.21
N LEU A 491 -9.76 -3.33 17.37
CA LEU A 491 -10.32 -2.02 17.60
C LEU A 491 -11.79 -1.96 17.20
N VAL A 492 -12.52 -1.03 17.82
CA VAL A 492 -13.84 -0.61 17.38
C VAL A 492 -13.79 0.86 17.00
N SER A 493 -14.16 1.16 15.76
CA SER A 493 -14.21 2.53 15.24
C SER A 493 -15.65 3.00 15.11
N TYR A 494 -15.92 4.19 15.62
CA TYR A 494 -17.17 4.92 15.47
C TYR A 494 -16.90 6.12 14.58
N GLU A 495 -17.64 6.26 13.49
CA GLU A 495 -17.46 7.34 12.53
C GLU A 495 -18.81 7.98 12.20
N ALA A 496 -18.84 9.31 12.11
CA ALA A 496 -19.95 10.07 11.56
C ALA A 496 -19.42 11.01 10.49
N GLY A 497 -20.12 11.10 9.36
CA GLY A 497 -19.66 11.93 8.26
C GLY A 497 -20.79 12.58 7.48
N LEU A 498 -20.40 13.63 6.75
CA LEU A 498 -21.23 14.35 5.79
C LEU A 498 -20.47 14.43 4.46
N LYS A 499 -21.15 14.14 3.36
CA LYS A 499 -20.64 14.32 2.00
C LYS A 499 -21.59 15.17 1.21
N GLY A 500 -21.05 16.12 0.46
CA GLY A 500 -21.89 17.03 -0.30
C GLY A 500 -21.30 17.41 -1.64
N THR A 501 -22.18 17.57 -2.62
CA THR A 501 -21.92 18.22 -3.92
C THR A 501 -22.86 19.41 -4.06
N GLY A 502 -22.41 20.48 -4.73
CA GLY A 502 -23.22 21.68 -4.88
C GLY A 502 -22.67 22.61 -5.96
N TYR A 503 -23.38 23.73 -6.17
CA TYR A 503 -23.03 24.72 -7.18
C TYR A 503 -22.86 24.12 -8.58
N ASP A 504 -23.87 23.33 -9.01
CA ASP A 504 -23.87 22.64 -10.31
C ASP A 504 -22.63 21.75 -10.53
N GLY A 505 -22.26 21.00 -9.46
CA GLY A 505 -21.10 20.11 -9.48
C GLY A 505 -19.74 20.80 -9.33
N ARG A 506 -19.70 22.12 -9.09
CA ARG A 506 -18.44 22.88 -8.93
C ARG A 506 -17.84 22.83 -7.51
N LEU A 507 -18.57 22.25 -6.55
CA LEU A 507 -18.11 22.04 -5.18
C LEU A 507 -18.38 20.60 -4.77
N ARG A 508 -17.38 19.92 -4.27
CA ARG A 508 -17.47 18.65 -3.56
C ARG A 508 -16.80 18.83 -2.19
N ALA A 509 -17.48 18.41 -1.12
CA ALA A 509 -16.93 18.47 0.23
C ALA A 509 -17.27 17.20 1.00
N GLY A 510 -16.34 16.76 1.83
CA GLY A 510 -16.50 15.63 2.75
C GLY A 510 -15.94 16.00 4.13
N LEU A 511 -16.71 15.71 5.17
CA LEU A 511 -16.30 15.84 6.58
C LEU A 511 -16.53 14.50 7.26
N SER A 512 -15.55 13.99 7.99
CA SER A 512 -15.69 12.85 8.89
C SER A 512 -15.10 13.14 10.25
N LEU A 513 -15.76 12.63 11.30
CA LEU A 513 -15.29 12.63 12.68
C LEU A 513 -15.25 11.19 13.15
N PHE A 514 -14.20 10.80 13.86
CA PHE A 514 -14.03 9.42 14.30
C PHE A 514 -13.50 9.33 15.73
N PHE A 515 -13.93 8.25 16.39
CA PHE A 515 -13.41 7.77 17.66
C PHE A 515 -13.07 6.28 17.53
N ILE A 516 -11.89 5.87 17.97
CA ILE A 516 -11.41 4.49 17.92
C ILE A 516 -11.03 4.06 19.33
N ASP A 517 -11.67 3.00 19.81
CA ASP A 517 -11.32 2.28 21.02
C ASP A 517 -10.47 1.07 20.64
N TYR A 518 -9.25 0.98 21.18
CA TYR A 518 -8.22 0.07 20.70
C TYR A 518 -7.74 -0.81 21.85
N ASP A 519 -7.92 -2.12 21.70
CA ASP A 519 -7.51 -3.12 22.69
C ASP A 519 -6.26 -3.88 22.21
N ASP A 520 -5.34 -4.14 23.15
CA ASP A 520 -4.11 -4.91 22.98
C ASP A 520 -3.25 -4.47 21.79
N GLN A 521 -3.18 -3.15 21.55
CA GLN A 521 -2.46 -2.55 20.45
C GLN A 521 -1.01 -3.03 20.41
N GLN A 522 -0.56 -3.55 19.26
CA GLN A 522 0.79 -4.02 19.04
C GLN A 522 1.77 -2.85 18.90
N TYR A 523 2.83 -2.86 19.72
CA TYR A 523 3.92 -1.90 19.70
C TYR A 523 5.26 -2.59 19.52
N PHE A 524 6.17 -1.93 18.84
CA PHE A 524 7.53 -2.39 18.63
C PHE A 524 8.49 -1.65 19.58
N LEU A 525 9.22 -2.40 20.37
CA LEU A 525 10.16 -1.86 21.35
C LEU A 525 11.53 -2.54 21.24
N PHE A 526 12.51 -1.87 21.85
CA PHE A 526 13.85 -2.39 22.08
C PHE A 526 14.06 -2.62 23.57
N ASP A 527 14.68 -3.71 23.95
CA ASP A 527 15.16 -3.92 25.31
C ASP A 527 16.61 -3.44 25.50
N GLN A 528 17.13 -3.58 26.72
CA GLN A 528 18.50 -3.19 27.07
C GLN A 528 19.57 -4.03 26.37
N THR A 529 19.22 -5.19 25.82
CA THR A 529 20.12 -6.05 25.02
C THR A 529 20.15 -5.64 23.54
N GLY A 530 19.33 -4.66 23.13
CA GLY A 530 19.13 -4.28 21.74
C GLY A 530 18.20 -5.23 20.97
N THR A 531 17.56 -6.19 21.65
CA THR A 531 16.57 -7.08 21.05
C THR A 531 15.31 -6.29 20.71
N GLN A 532 14.81 -6.53 19.52
CA GLN A 532 13.59 -5.95 18.99
C GLN A 532 12.43 -6.92 19.17
N ALA A 533 11.31 -6.46 19.72
CA ALA A 533 10.13 -7.27 19.88
C ALA A 533 8.83 -6.47 19.75
N ASN A 534 7.77 -7.15 19.32
CA ASN A 534 6.41 -6.66 19.44
C ASN A 534 5.86 -7.02 20.82
N ILE A 535 5.16 -6.08 21.42
CA ILE A 535 4.42 -6.22 22.68
C ILE A 535 3.00 -5.69 22.48
N ASN A 536 2.09 -6.04 23.37
CA ASN A 536 0.74 -5.50 23.38
C ASN A 536 0.60 -4.41 24.45
N VAL A 537 0.03 -3.26 24.06
CA VAL A 537 -0.41 -2.20 24.96
C VAL A 537 -1.90 -2.39 25.19
N ARG A 538 -2.32 -2.56 26.45
CA ARG A 538 -3.67 -3.04 26.79
C ARG A 538 -4.79 -2.18 26.24
N LYS A 539 -4.68 -0.86 26.34
CA LYS A 539 -5.73 0.04 25.89
C LYS A 539 -5.19 1.36 25.38
N SER A 540 -5.68 1.77 24.21
CA SER A 540 -5.46 3.12 23.68
C SER A 540 -6.72 3.66 23.02
N GLU A 541 -6.81 4.98 22.90
CA GLU A 541 -7.91 5.67 22.25
C GLU A 541 -7.37 6.60 21.17
N ILE A 542 -8.09 6.70 20.05
CA ILE A 542 -7.75 7.63 18.97
C ILE A 542 -8.99 8.43 18.61
N THR A 543 -8.87 9.75 18.60
CA THR A 543 -9.92 10.67 18.15
C THR A 543 -9.40 11.55 17.03
N GLY A 544 -10.29 11.92 16.09
CA GLY A 544 -9.87 12.81 15.02
C GLY A 544 -10.99 13.23 14.10
N GLY A 545 -10.58 13.98 13.07
CA GLY A 545 -11.48 14.45 12.03
C GLY A 545 -10.73 14.71 10.73
N GLU A 546 -11.48 14.70 9.64
CA GLU A 546 -10.99 14.87 8.27
C GLU A 546 -11.94 15.77 7.51
N LEU A 547 -11.38 16.72 6.78
CA LEU A 547 -12.11 17.61 5.89
C LEU A 547 -11.43 17.58 4.52
N GLU A 548 -12.21 17.33 3.47
CA GLU A 548 -11.77 17.38 2.08
C GLU A 548 -12.70 18.28 1.30
N ILE A 549 -12.14 19.20 0.52
CA ILE A 549 -12.89 20.13 -0.32
C ILE A 549 -12.22 20.17 -1.69
N THR A 550 -12.97 19.91 -2.74
CA THR A 550 -12.62 20.22 -4.12
C THR A 550 -13.58 21.27 -4.64
N ALA A 551 -13.06 22.38 -5.15
CA ALA A 551 -13.87 23.46 -5.69
C ALA A 551 -13.33 23.97 -7.03
N ARG A 552 -14.23 24.29 -7.96
CA ARG A 552 -13.97 24.99 -9.23
C ARG A 552 -14.75 26.31 -9.25
N PRO A 553 -14.28 27.36 -8.55
CA PRO A 553 -14.99 28.65 -8.50
C PRO A 553 -15.17 29.26 -9.87
N VAL A 554 -14.21 29.08 -10.75
CA VAL A 554 -14.22 29.42 -12.17
C VAL A 554 -13.52 28.30 -12.96
N ASP A 555 -13.75 28.19 -14.26
CA ASP A 555 -13.25 27.08 -15.08
C ASP A 555 -11.72 26.95 -15.08
N ALA A 556 -11.02 28.08 -14.95
CA ALA A 556 -9.56 28.14 -14.93
C ALA A 556 -8.92 27.84 -13.55
N LEU A 557 -9.74 27.70 -12.47
CA LEU A 557 -9.22 27.52 -11.11
C LEU A 557 -9.87 26.32 -10.43
N ARG A 558 -9.05 25.33 -10.06
CA ARG A 558 -9.42 24.25 -9.16
C ARG A 558 -8.65 24.40 -7.85
N LEU A 559 -9.35 24.23 -6.75
CA LEU A 559 -8.82 24.24 -5.39
C LEU A 559 -9.12 22.88 -4.75
N ASP A 560 -8.07 22.21 -4.29
CA ASP A 560 -8.18 20.97 -3.51
C ASP A 560 -7.57 21.24 -2.14
N VAL A 561 -8.37 21.01 -1.09
CA VAL A 561 -7.98 21.20 0.32
C VAL A 561 -8.26 19.94 1.09
N GLY A 562 -7.23 19.40 1.75
CA GLY A 562 -7.33 18.27 2.66
C GLY A 562 -6.77 18.64 4.04
N ILE A 563 -7.56 18.46 5.09
CA ILE A 563 -7.16 18.70 6.49
C ILE A 563 -7.48 17.46 7.30
N GLY A 564 -6.48 16.95 8.03
CA GLY A 564 -6.64 15.84 8.95
C GLY A 564 -6.10 16.19 10.34
N PHE A 565 -6.84 15.79 11.36
CA PHE A 565 -6.42 15.88 12.76
C PHE A 565 -6.60 14.52 13.42
N THR A 566 -5.58 14.08 14.16
CA THR A 566 -5.61 12.82 14.92
C THR A 566 -4.92 13.05 16.25
N ASN A 567 -5.57 12.64 17.34
CA ASN A 567 -5.02 12.59 18.69
C ASN A 567 -5.12 11.16 19.22
N SER A 568 -4.00 10.61 19.67
CA SER A 568 -3.93 9.25 20.25
C SER A 568 -3.42 9.30 21.68
N GLU A 569 -4.02 8.48 22.54
CA GLU A 569 -3.66 8.40 23.96
C GLU A 569 -3.63 6.94 24.41
N ILE A 570 -2.53 6.52 25.05
CA ILE A 570 -2.46 5.22 25.70
C ILE A 570 -3.11 5.37 27.09
N LYS A 571 -4.14 4.57 27.34
CA LYS A 571 -4.90 4.59 28.60
C LYS A 571 -4.37 3.61 29.63
N GLU A 572 -3.95 2.42 29.17
CA GLU A 572 -3.42 1.39 30.03
C GLU A 572 -2.15 0.79 29.41
N TYR A 573 -1.07 0.81 30.16
CA TYR A 573 0.17 0.15 29.77
C TYR A 573 0.14 -1.32 30.22
N ALA A 574 0.63 -2.23 29.38
CA ALA A 574 1.12 -3.50 29.88
C ALA A 574 2.38 -3.23 30.73
N ALA A 575 2.56 -3.95 31.82
CA ALA A 575 3.84 -3.91 32.53
C ALA A 575 4.92 -4.37 31.53
N VAL A 576 5.74 -3.44 31.06
CA VAL A 576 6.93 -3.80 30.27
C VAL A 576 7.88 -4.51 31.24
N PRO A 577 8.33 -5.75 30.96
CA PRO A 577 9.20 -6.51 31.83
C PRO A 577 10.53 -5.80 32.08
#